data_c20498189b676f2313f9118d480fb66f
#
_entry.id   c20498189b676f2313f9118d480fb66f
#
_cell.length_a   1.000
_cell.length_b   1.000
_cell.length_c   1.000
_cell.angle_alpha   90.00
_cell.angle_beta   90.00
_cell.angle_gamma   90.00
#
_symmetry.space_group_name_H-M   'P 1'
#
loop_
_entity.id
_entity.type
_entity.pdbx_description
1 polymer ?
#
loop_
_entity_poly.entity_id
_entity_poly.type
_entity_poly.pdbx_seq_one_letter_code
_entity_poly.pdbx_strand_id
1 'polypeptide(L)'
;MANEVKDTKFDQYLEFPCQFNFKVLGLAEPELVDDVMSVICRHTDATDYSPSVKPSAKGNYHSVSVKVTVTSKEHIELLYTELGRIERVRYVL
;
A
#
# COMPACT_ATOMS: atom_id res chain seq x y z
N MET A 1 -5.30 27.13 11.58
CA MET A 1 -3.94 26.81 11.18
C MET A 1 -3.56 25.40 11.58
N ALA A 2 -3.67 25.08 12.83
CA ALA A 2 -3.24 23.74 13.24
C ALA A 2 -4.02 22.65 12.55
N ASN A 3 -5.25 22.90 12.23
CA ASN A 3 -6.07 21.87 11.63
C ASN A 3 -5.65 21.53 10.21
N GLU A 4 -4.98 22.43 9.56
CA GLU A 4 -4.54 22.15 8.21
C GLU A 4 -3.37 21.21 8.16
N VAL A 5 -2.73 21.03 9.28
CA VAL A 5 -1.55 20.20 9.32
C VAL A 5 -1.86 18.78 8.85
N LYS A 6 -2.99 18.26 9.23
CA LYS A 6 -3.34 16.92 8.84
C LYS A 6 -3.44 16.77 7.34
N ASP A 7 -4.09 17.71 6.70
CA ASP A 7 -4.32 17.61 5.28
C ASP A 7 -3.05 17.85 4.48
N THR A 8 -2.14 18.64 5.03
CA THR A 8 -0.96 19.02 4.30
C THR A 8 0.26 18.20 4.66
N LYS A 9 0.12 17.24 5.57
CA LYS A 9 1.27 16.47 6.00
C LYS A 9 1.96 15.76 4.87
N PHE A 10 1.21 15.13 3.97
CA PHE A 10 1.83 14.46 2.86
C PHE A 10 2.58 15.43 1.96
N ASP A 11 2.00 16.59 1.74
CA ASP A 11 2.63 17.58 0.88
C ASP A 11 3.80 18.26 1.56
N GLN A 12 3.71 18.47 2.87
CA GLN A 12 4.73 19.18 3.61
C GLN A 12 5.94 18.32 3.93
N TYR A 13 5.70 17.08 4.32
CA TYR A 13 6.75 16.23 4.86
C TYR A 13 7.24 15.18 3.91
N LEU A 14 6.54 14.96 2.82
CA LEU A 14 6.97 14.02 1.81
C LEU A 14 7.41 14.78 0.57
N GLU A 15 8.60 14.45 0.12
CA GLU A 15 9.10 14.99 -1.13
C GLU A 15 8.91 13.95 -2.21
N PHE A 16 8.24 14.32 -3.26
CA PHE A 16 7.94 13.38 -4.33
C PHE A 16 8.93 13.54 -5.46
N PRO A 17 9.32 12.46 -6.12
CA PRO A 17 8.92 11.09 -5.83
C PRO A 17 9.63 10.58 -4.56
N CYS A 18 8.95 9.67 -3.85
CA CYS A 18 9.54 9.08 -2.66
C CYS A 18 9.00 7.68 -2.48
N GLN A 19 9.63 6.93 -1.58
CA GLN A 19 9.17 5.59 -1.27
C GLN A 19 8.15 5.64 -0.15
N PHE A 20 7.04 4.97 -0.36
CA PHE A 20 5.97 4.90 0.61
C PHE A 20 5.69 3.42 0.90
N ASN A 21 5.60 3.09 2.18
CA ASN A 21 5.43 1.70 2.59
C ASN A 21 3.94 1.42 2.75
N PHE A 22 3.41 0.59 1.86
CA PHE A 22 2.03 0.14 1.95
C PHE A 22 1.98 -1.16 2.72
N LYS A 23 1.05 -1.24 3.66
CA LYS A 23 0.84 -2.45 4.43
C LYS A 23 -0.59 -2.89 4.25
N VAL A 24 -0.75 -4.11 3.73
CA VAL A 24 -2.04 -4.65 3.36
C VAL A 24 -2.32 -5.88 4.19
N LEU A 25 -3.44 -5.90 4.88
CA LEU A 25 -3.87 -7.05 5.65
C LEU A 25 -4.99 -7.74 4.90
N GLY A 26 -4.83 -9.02 4.65
CA GLY A 26 -5.83 -9.78 3.91
C GLY A 26 -5.84 -11.23 4.31
N LEU A 27 -6.67 -12.01 3.64
CA LEU A 27 -6.82 -13.43 3.92
C LEU A 27 -5.50 -14.15 3.64
N ALA A 28 -5.22 -15.15 4.47
CA ALA A 28 -3.97 -15.91 4.38
C ALA A 28 -4.03 -16.90 3.22
N GLU A 29 -3.98 -16.37 2.02
CA GLU A 29 -4.01 -17.15 0.79
C GLU A 29 -2.84 -16.70 -0.09
N PRO A 30 -2.25 -17.65 -0.83
CA PRO A 30 -1.10 -17.27 -1.68
C PRO A 30 -1.45 -16.24 -2.73
N GLU A 31 -2.69 -16.18 -3.15
CA GLU A 31 -3.12 -15.20 -4.15
C GLU A 31 -3.10 -13.78 -3.62
N LEU A 32 -3.06 -13.59 -2.31
CA LEU A 32 -3.06 -12.25 -1.75
C LEU A 32 -1.88 -11.43 -2.24
N VAL A 33 -0.67 -12.01 -2.18
CA VAL A 33 0.52 -11.30 -2.65
C VAL A 33 0.40 -10.99 -4.13
N ASP A 34 -0.05 -11.96 -4.92
CA ASP A 34 -0.19 -11.77 -6.34
C ASP A 34 -1.17 -10.64 -6.66
N ASP A 35 -2.29 -10.61 -5.95
CA ASP A 35 -3.29 -9.56 -6.15
C ASP A 35 -2.72 -8.19 -5.81
N VAL A 36 -2.02 -8.10 -4.67
CA VAL A 36 -1.44 -6.83 -4.23
C VAL A 36 -0.41 -6.35 -5.24
N MET A 37 0.49 -7.22 -5.65
CA MET A 37 1.55 -6.84 -6.58
C MET A 37 0.99 -6.50 -7.95
N SER A 38 -0.06 -7.18 -8.36
CA SER A 38 -0.70 -6.88 -9.64
C SER A 38 -1.26 -5.47 -9.66
N VAL A 39 -1.91 -5.06 -8.57
CA VAL A 39 -2.46 -3.72 -8.46
C VAL A 39 -1.34 -2.68 -8.45
N ILE A 40 -0.31 -2.93 -7.65
CA ILE A 40 0.80 -1.98 -7.54
C ILE A 40 1.49 -1.82 -8.88
N CYS A 41 1.78 -2.91 -9.57
CA CYS A 41 2.48 -2.84 -10.85
C CYS A 41 1.64 -2.19 -11.94
N ARG A 42 0.33 -2.27 -11.80
CA ARG A 42 -0.57 -1.63 -12.77
C ARG A 42 -0.54 -0.12 -12.67
N HIS A 43 -0.22 0.39 -11.49
CA HIS A 43 -0.29 1.82 -11.21
C HIS A 43 1.09 2.45 -10.94
N THR A 44 2.15 1.72 -11.20
CA THR A 44 3.51 2.24 -11.04
C THR A 44 4.36 1.75 -12.20
N ASP A 45 5.49 2.42 -12.39
CA ASP A 45 6.40 2.06 -13.48
C ASP A 45 7.43 1.02 -13.07
N ALA A 46 7.69 0.88 -11.79
CA ALA A 46 8.71 -0.05 -11.35
C ALA A 46 8.18 -1.47 -11.40
N THR A 47 9.08 -2.41 -11.70
CA THR A 47 8.69 -3.80 -11.83
C THR A 47 9.41 -4.70 -10.85
N ASP A 48 10.13 -4.13 -9.91
CA ASP A 48 11.07 -4.88 -9.09
C ASP A 48 10.83 -4.60 -7.61
N TYR A 49 9.56 -4.59 -7.21
CA TYR A 49 9.20 -4.45 -5.82
C TYR A 49 9.24 -5.80 -5.14
N SER A 50 9.76 -5.81 -3.90
CA SER A 50 9.85 -7.02 -3.11
C SER A 50 8.88 -6.95 -1.95
N PRO A 51 7.80 -7.71 -2.00
CA PRO A 51 6.86 -7.71 -0.88
C PRO A 51 7.41 -8.51 0.29
N SER A 52 7.03 -8.09 1.48
CA SER A 52 7.34 -8.81 2.70
C SER A 52 6.02 -9.30 3.29
N VAL A 53 5.94 -10.59 3.59
CA VAL A 53 4.71 -11.21 4.04
C VAL A 53 4.91 -11.73 5.45
N LYS A 54 3.98 -11.36 6.35
CA LYS A 54 3.98 -11.84 7.71
C LYS A 54 2.63 -12.45 8.05
N PRO A 55 2.60 -13.65 8.61
CA PRO A 55 1.33 -14.22 9.07
C PRO A 55 0.89 -13.53 10.35
N SER A 56 -0.43 -13.48 10.57
CA SER A 56 -0.96 -13.02 11.84
C SER A 56 -0.74 -14.09 12.90
N ALA A 57 -1.01 -13.71 14.15
CA ALA A 57 -0.79 -14.61 15.27
C ALA A 57 -1.59 -15.91 15.12
N LYS A 58 -2.77 -15.82 14.57
CA LYS A 58 -3.63 -17.00 14.41
C LYS A 58 -3.52 -17.63 13.03
N GLY A 59 -2.75 -17.03 12.13
CA GLY A 59 -2.57 -17.59 10.81
C GLY A 59 -3.72 -17.39 9.84
N ASN A 60 -4.78 -16.71 10.25
CA ASN A 60 -5.94 -16.49 9.39
C ASN A 60 -5.73 -15.36 8.40
N TYR A 61 -4.78 -14.48 8.68
CA TYR A 61 -4.52 -13.30 7.87
C TYR A 61 -3.03 -13.17 7.62
N HIS A 62 -2.72 -12.59 6.49
CA HIS A 62 -1.33 -12.23 6.17
C HIS A 62 -1.23 -10.72 6.03
N SER A 63 -0.09 -10.19 6.42
CA SER A 63 0.24 -8.78 6.24
C SER A 63 1.28 -8.69 5.15
N VAL A 64 0.97 -7.97 4.09
CA VAL A 64 1.89 -7.78 2.96
C VAL A 64 2.37 -6.34 2.99
N SER A 65 3.68 -6.17 3.09
CA SER A 65 4.29 -4.84 3.11
C SER A 65 5.11 -4.65 1.85
N VAL A 66 4.90 -3.53 1.16
CA VAL A 66 5.61 -3.23 -0.07
C VAL A 66 6.00 -1.77 -0.04
N LYS A 67 7.27 -1.48 -0.36
CA LYS A 67 7.73 -0.11 -0.54
C LYS A 67 7.56 0.25 -1.99
N VAL A 68 6.83 1.32 -2.24
CA VAL A 68 6.46 1.73 -3.59
C VAL A 68 6.90 3.16 -3.81
N THR A 69 7.49 3.44 -4.96
CA THR A 69 7.81 4.80 -5.34
C THR A 69 6.53 5.49 -5.78
N VAL A 70 6.16 6.54 -5.07
CA VAL A 70 4.95 7.30 -5.38
C VAL A 70 5.35 8.69 -5.84
N THR A 71 4.54 9.29 -6.70
CA THR A 71 4.88 10.55 -7.33
C THR A 71 4.07 11.72 -6.81
N SER A 72 3.00 11.45 -6.05
CA SER A 72 2.15 12.51 -5.54
C SER A 72 1.26 11.96 -4.45
N LYS A 73 0.61 12.86 -3.73
CA LYS A 73 -0.40 12.49 -2.76
C LYS A 73 -1.54 11.72 -3.41
N GLU A 74 -1.94 12.17 -4.59
CA GLU A 74 -3.01 11.50 -5.32
C GLU A 74 -2.63 10.09 -5.70
N HIS A 75 -1.35 9.87 -6.00
CA HIS A 75 -0.87 8.54 -6.33
C HIS A 75 -1.01 7.61 -5.12
N ILE A 76 -0.68 8.12 -3.93
CA ILE A 76 -0.86 7.35 -2.70
C ILE A 76 -2.33 7.00 -2.51
N GLU A 77 -3.21 7.96 -2.69
CA GLU A 77 -4.64 7.75 -2.49
C GLU A 77 -5.21 6.75 -3.50
N LEU A 78 -4.73 6.83 -4.74
CA LEU A 78 -5.14 5.87 -5.75
C LEU A 78 -4.77 4.46 -5.35
N LEU A 79 -3.54 4.26 -4.89
CA LEU A 79 -3.08 2.94 -4.49
C LEU A 79 -3.87 2.42 -3.29
N TYR A 80 -4.14 3.28 -2.31
CA TYR A 80 -4.99 2.88 -1.19
C TYR A 80 -6.35 2.39 -1.67
N THR A 81 -6.95 3.14 -2.57
CA THR A 81 -8.28 2.81 -3.07
C THR A 81 -8.26 1.49 -3.82
N GLU A 82 -7.29 1.34 -4.72
CA GLU A 82 -7.26 0.15 -5.55
C GLU A 82 -6.89 -1.09 -4.75
N LEU A 83 -5.97 -0.96 -3.80
CA LEU A 83 -5.65 -2.09 -2.93
C LEU A 83 -6.84 -2.49 -2.08
N GLY A 84 -7.62 -1.51 -1.62
CA GLY A 84 -8.79 -1.79 -0.82
C GLY A 84 -9.91 -2.48 -1.57
N ARG A 85 -9.87 -2.46 -2.90
CA ARG A 85 -10.88 -3.12 -3.73
C ARG A 85 -10.62 -4.60 -3.93
N ILE A 86 -9.43 -5.05 -3.58
CA ILE A 86 -9.10 -6.47 -3.72
C ILE A 86 -9.97 -7.27 -2.76
N GLU A 87 -10.61 -8.30 -3.26
CA GLU A 87 -11.59 -9.06 -2.48
C GLU A 87 -10.97 -9.67 -1.24
N ARG A 88 -9.73 -10.15 -1.34
CA ARG A 88 -9.05 -10.77 -0.22
C ARG A 88 -8.56 -9.79 0.83
N VAL A 89 -8.51 -8.50 0.50
CA VAL A 89 -7.96 -7.50 1.40
C VAL A 89 -9.01 -7.05 2.40
N ARG A 90 -8.57 -6.91 3.65
CA ARG A 90 -9.44 -6.42 4.73
C ARG A 90 -9.09 -5.02 5.17
N TYR A 91 -7.79 -4.70 5.20
CA TYR A 91 -7.33 -3.37 5.57
C TYR A 91 -6.14 -2.99 4.72
N VAL A 92 -6.02 -1.69 4.46
CA VAL A 92 -4.82 -1.10 3.88
C VAL A 92 -4.34 -0.04 4.86
N LEU A 93 -3.13 -0.19 5.33
CA LEU A 93 -2.56 0.72 6.34
C LEU A 93 -1.47 1.59 5.77
#